data_96db10fd0a7dde9458bbff24df2a8845
#
_entry.id   96db10fd0a7dde9458bbff24df2a8845
#
_cell.length_a   1.000
_cell.length_b   1.000
_cell.length_c   1.000
_cell.angle_alpha   90.00
_cell.angle_beta   90.00
_cell.angle_gamma   90.00
#
_symmetry.space_group_name_H-M   'P 1'
#
loop_
_entity.id
_entity.type
_entity.pdbx_description
1 polymer ?
#
loop_
_entity_poly.entity_id
_entity_poly.type
_entity_poly.pdbx_seq_one_letter_code
_entity_poly.pdbx_strand_id
1 'polypeptide(L)' 'MIEIRPVSDLRNKFSEIESVVKEGKPVYLTKNGYGTMVVLNIAEYSKLTDPV' A
#
# COMPACT_ATOMS: atom_id res chain seq x y z
N MET A 1 -8.60 -9.59 1.13
CA MET A 1 -8.01 -9.64 -0.23
C MET A 1 -6.87 -8.66 -0.34
N ILE A 2 -5.82 -9.06 -1.05
CA ILE A 2 -4.62 -8.23 -1.20
C ILE A 2 -4.70 -7.46 -2.51
N GLU A 3 -4.37 -6.19 -2.45
CA GLU A 3 -4.29 -5.36 -3.64
C GLU A 3 -2.84 -5.32 -4.08
N ILE A 4 -2.56 -5.79 -5.28
CA ILE A 4 -1.21 -5.83 -5.82
C ILE A 4 -1.15 -4.96 -7.06
N ARG A 5 -0.20 -4.05 -7.11
CA ARG A 5 -0.06 -3.12 -8.23
C ARG A 5 1.40 -2.92 -8.58
N PRO A 6 1.69 -2.58 -9.84
CA PRO A 6 3.06 -2.22 -10.20
C PRO A 6 3.45 -0.91 -9.52
N VAL A 7 4.74 -0.76 -9.27
CA VAL A 7 5.23 0.41 -8.55
C VAL A 7 4.94 1.70 -9.32
N SER A 8 4.81 1.62 -10.64
CA SER A 8 4.50 2.80 -11.44
C SER A 8 3.14 3.39 -11.10
N ASP A 9 2.21 2.59 -10.57
CA ASP A 9 0.91 3.09 -10.18
C ASP A 9 1.00 4.07 -9.02
N LEU A 10 2.05 4.00 -8.24
CA LEU A 10 2.23 4.94 -7.15
C LEU A 10 2.37 6.36 -7.69
N ARG A 11 2.97 6.50 -8.85
CA ARG A 11 3.11 7.81 -9.48
C ARG A 11 1.89 8.15 -10.33
N ASN A 12 1.43 7.19 -11.12
CA ASN A 12 0.45 7.46 -12.17
C ASN A 12 -0.99 7.33 -11.72
N LYS A 13 -1.23 6.51 -10.71
CA LYS A 13 -2.59 6.24 -10.24
C LYS A 13 -2.67 6.33 -8.72
N PHE A 14 -2.02 7.34 -8.18
CA PHE A 14 -1.94 7.51 -6.74
C PHE A 14 -3.31 7.60 -6.09
N SER A 15 -4.25 8.29 -6.73
CA SER A 15 -5.57 8.46 -6.13
C SER A 15 -6.30 7.14 -5.96
N GLU A 16 -6.07 6.18 -6.85
CA GLU A 16 -6.66 4.85 -6.69
C GLU A 16 -6.05 4.12 -5.52
N ILE A 17 -4.73 4.22 -5.40
CA ILE A 17 -4.03 3.61 -4.27
C ILE A 17 -4.49 4.25 -2.97
N GLU A 18 -4.63 5.56 -2.96
CA GLU A 18 -5.07 6.26 -1.77
C GLU A 18 -6.46 5.79 -1.33
N SER A 19 -7.37 5.59 -2.28
CA SER A 19 -8.71 5.11 -1.96
C SER A 19 -8.68 3.76 -1.27
N VAL A 20 -7.87 2.84 -1.78
CA VAL A 20 -7.76 1.50 -1.20
C VAL A 20 -7.17 1.58 0.20
N VAL A 21 -6.14 2.40 0.36
CA VAL A 21 -5.48 2.55 1.66
C VAL A 21 -6.42 3.17 2.69
N LYS A 22 -7.24 4.12 2.27
CA LYS A 22 -8.21 4.74 3.18
C LYS A 22 -9.25 3.75 3.67
N GLU A 23 -9.52 2.72 2.89
CA GLU A 23 -10.46 1.69 3.32
C GLU A 23 -9.84 0.73 4.32
N GLY A 24 -8.57 0.90 4.62
CA GLY A 24 -7.89 0.04 5.57
C GLY A 24 -7.21 -1.16 4.96
N LYS A 25 -7.07 -1.19 3.65
CA LYS A 25 -6.43 -2.30 2.95
C LYS A 25 -5.02 -1.92 2.53
N PRO A 26 -4.05 -2.82 2.70
CA PRO A 26 -2.70 -2.54 2.23
C PRO A 26 -2.61 -2.70 0.72
N VAL A 27 -1.72 -1.94 0.11
CA VAL A 27 -1.42 -2.08 -1.30
C VAL A 27 0.03 -2.54 -1.43
N TYR A 28 0.22 -3.66 -2.10
CA TYR A 28 1.55 -4.22 -2.29
C TYR A 28 2.06 -3.77 -3.66
N LEU A 29 3.22 -3.14 -3.67
CA LEU A 29 3.81 -2.64 -4.90
C LEU A 29 4.89 -3.59 -5.37
N THR A 30 4.88 -3.86 -6.67
CA THR A 30 5.83 -4.78 -7.27
C THR A 30 6.67 -4.07 -8.32
N LYS A 31 7.87 -4.58 -8.51
CA LYS A 31 8.76 -4.11 -9.57
C LYS A 31 9.41 -5.33 -10.17
N ASN A 32 9.30 -5.47 -11.49
CA ASN A 32 9.86 -6.62 -12.21
C ASN A 32 9.36 -7.95 -11.64
N GLY A 33 8.09 -7.97 -11.20
CA GLY A 33 7.49 -9.18 -10.69
C GLY A 33 7.76 -9.47 -9.22
N TYR A 34 8.54 -8.63 -8.56
CA TYR A 34 8.87 -8.83 -7.16
C TYR A 34 8.19 -7.79 -6.28
N GLY A 35 7.71 -8.22 -5.12
CA GLY A 35 7.18 -7.29 -4.15
C GLY A 35 8.30 -6.50 -3.52
N THR A 36 8.23 -5.18 -3.59
CA THR A 36 9.27 -4.32 -3.06
C THR A 36 8.81 -3.40 -1.94
N MET A 37 7.53 -3.05 -1.94
CA MET A 37 7.04 -2.08 -0.98
C MET A 37 5.59 -2.36 -0.63
N VAL A 38 5.16 -1.81 0.49
CA VAL A 38 3.77 -1.87 0.92
C VAL A 38 3.34 -0.46 1.29
N VAL A 39 2.13 -0.07 0.86
CA VAL A 39 1.53 1.19 1.25
C VAL A 39 0.39 0.90 2.21
N LEU A 40 0.41 1.54 3.37
CA LEU A 40 -0.60 1.40 4.41
C LEU A 40 -1.03 2.77 4.88
N ASN A 41 -2.25 2.85 5.44
CA ASN A 41 -2.55 4.08 6.13
C ASN A 41 -1.85 4.05 7.49
N ILE A 42 -1.69 5.23 8.08
CA ILE A 42 -0.85 5.36 9.26
C ILE A 42 -1.44 4.66 10.47
N ALA A 43 -2.76 4.58 10.54
CA ALA A 43 -3.40 3.88 11.65
C ALA A 43 -3.11 2.39 11.61
N GLU A 44 -3.12 1.80 10.42
CA GLU A 44 -2.80 0.38 10.28
C GLU A 44 -1.34 0.12 10.59
N TYR A 45 -0.47 1.00 10.15
CA TYR A 45 0.94 0.87 10.44
C TYR A 45 1.21 0.92 11.94
N SER A 46 0.51 1.83 12.63
CA SER A 46 0.68 1.96 14.08
C SER A 46 0.29 0.69 14.82
N LYS A 47 -0.76 0.01 14.36
CA LYS A 47 -1.14 -1.25 14.98
C LYS A 47 -0.05 -2.30 14.86
N LEU A 48 0.66 -2.30 13.74
CA LEU A 48 1.69 -3.31 13.50
C LEU A 48 2.95 -3.03 14.29
N THR A 49 3.33 -1.76 14.41
CA THR A 49 4.59 -1.42 15.05
C THR A 49 4.45 -1.16 16.54
N ASP A 50 3.22 -1.08 17.01
CA ASP A 50 2.96 -0.85 18.41
C ASP A 50 3.77 0.31 18.94
N PRO A 51 3.43 1.50 18.53
CA PRO A 51 4.17 2.66 19.02
C PRO A 51 4.00 2.77 20.52
N VAL A 52 4.97 3.14 21.12
CA VAL A 52 5.00 3.23 22.56
C VAL A 52 4.18 4.37 23.07
#